data_21266c7dd13b4cc1c5c43e1a70192d2b
#
_entry.id   21266c7dd13b4cc1c5c43e1a70192d2b
#
_cell.length_a   1.000
_cell.length_b   1.000
_cell.length_c   1.000
_cell.angle_alpha   90.00
_cell.angle_beta   90.00
_cell.angle_gamma   90.00
#
_symmetry.space_group_name_H-M   'P 1'
#
loop_
_entity.id
_entity.type
_entity.pdbx_description
1 polymer ?
#
loop_
_entity_poly.entity_id
_entity_poly.type
_entity_poly.pdbx_seq_one_letter_code
_entity_poly.pdbx_strand_id
1 'polypeptide(L)'
;MRCTGDNGPLRTWLEQEEIAYVLAVACDHRVPAGAGRTIRADQLAARLPKKAWQRLSAGKGAKGHRWYDWAWVTISGPGPGHRYLLIRRNRRTGELAFHRCYSPQPVTLAALVKVTGLRWTIEENFQAGKGLAGLDEHQVRRWTSWYRWVTLAMRAAAALTTAAASEHARGLRPSDQIPLTRNQIAHLLSGTTIRPARDHSHPMRWSRWRRRHQHRARTCHYQRQTAEDRARNDLRLEYQVQHQ
;
A
#
# COMPACT_ATOMS: atom_id res chain seq x y z
N MET A 1 -5.70 20.00 -3.19
CA MET A 1 -5.97 19.17 -1.98
C MET A 1 -4.82 19.38 -1.01
N ARG A 2 -5.03 19.87 0.20
CA ARG A 2 -3.94 20.05 1.18
C ARG A 2 -3.55 18.69 1.75
N CYS A 3 -2.26 18.36 1.71
CA CYS A 3 -1.77 17.13 2.32
C CYS A 3 -1.77 17.23 3.84
N THR A 4 -2.08 16.13 4.54
CA THR A 4 -2.13 16.08 6.02
C THR A 4 -0.80 16.50 6.65
N GLY A 5 0.31 16.18 5.99
CA GLY A 5 1.65 16.52 6.46
C GLY A 5 2.03 18.01 6.34
N ASP A 6 1.25 18.82 5.64
CA ASP A 6 1.48 20.28 5.56
C ASP A 6 0.91 21.02 6.77
N ASN A 7 0.14 20.33 7.63
CA ASN A 7 -0.38 20.90 8.88
C ASN A 7 0.73 20.98 9.95
N GLY A 8 1.32 22.17 10.10
CA GLY A 8 2.39 22.44 11.07
C GLY A 8 1.98 22.17 12.53
N PRO A 9 0.85 22.73 13.00
CA PRO A 9 0.35 22.49 14.36
C PRO A 9 0.17 21.00 14.70
N LEU A 10 -0.39 20.21 13.77
CA LEU A 10 -0.54 18.75 13.95
C LEU A 10 0.82 18.07 14.16
N ARG A 11 1.81 18.39 13.31
CA ARG A 11 3.14 17.81 13.46
C ARG A 11 3.79 18.18 14.78
N THR A 12 3.70 19.46 15.17
CA THR A 12 4.25 19.93 16.45
C THR A 12 3.63 19.19 17.63
N TRP A 13 2.32 19.04 17.64
CA TRP A 13 1.64 18.28 18.68
C TRP A 13 2.07 16.80 18.69
N LEU A 14 2.11 16.12 17.55
CA LEU A 14 2.57 14.72 17.45
C LEU A 14 4.02 14.56 17.95
N GLU A 15 4.89 15.53 17.65
CA GLU A 15 6.28 15.51 18.10
C GLU A 15 6.41 15.78 19.62
N GLN A 16 5.55 16.63 20.19
CA GLN A 16 5.49 16.87 21.64
C GLN A 16 5.01 15.64 22.41
N GLU A 17 4.04 14.90 21.85
CA GLU A 17 3.52 13.65 22.42
C GLU A 17 4.40 12.43 22.07
N GLU A 18 5.57 12.63 21.45
CA GLU A 18 6.49 11.58 21.00
C GLU A 18 5.83 10.54 20.10
N ILE A 19 4.78 10.92 19.36
CA ILE A 19 4.06 10.04 18.44
C ILE A 19 4.76 10.01 17.09
N ALA A 20 5.30 8.85 16.72
CA ALA A 20 5.93 8.65 15.41
C ALA A 20 4.90 8.77 14.28
N TYR A 21 5.31 9.38 13.14
CA TYR A 21 4.42 9.54 12.01
C TYR A 21 5.14 9.47 10.65
N VAL A 22 4.36 9.13 9.61
CA VAL A 22 4.71 9.27 8.20
C VAL A 22 3.53 9.96 7.50
N LEU A 23 3.65 11.25 7.24
CA LEU A 23 2.59 12.09 6.69
C LEU A 23 2.94 12.54 5.27
N ALA A 24 2.02 12.38 4.32
CA ALA A 24 2.20 12.86 2.95
C ALA A 24 2.25 14.40 2.93
N VAL A 25 3.19 14.95 2.16
CA VAL A 25 3.36 16.39 1.92
C VAL A 25 3.37 16.69 0.42
N ALA A 26 3.09 17.94 0.06
CA ALA A 26 3.13 18.40 -1.31
C ALA A 26 4.59 18.47 -1.84
N CYS A 27 4.77 18.50 -3.15
CA CYS A 27 6.10 18.58 -3.78
C CYS A 27 6.83 19.90 -3.48
N ASP A 28 6.08 20.98 -3.22
CA ASP A 28 6.59 22.29 -2.86
C ASP A 28 6.79 22.47 -1.34
N HIS A 29 6.52 21.44 -0.53
CA HIS A 29 6.76 21.46 0.91
C HIS A 29 8.20 21.86 1.22
N ARG A 30 8.35 22.86 2.12
CA ARG A 30 9.68 23.38 2.48
C ARG A 30 10.25 22.60 3.68
N VAL A 31 11.48 22.17 3.54
CA VAL A 31 12.26 21.50 4.58
C VAL A 31 13.50 22.30 4.94
N PRO A 32 13.95 22.29 6.21
CA PRO A 32 15.20 22.92 6.60
C PRO A 32 16.38 22.33 5.84
N ALA A 33 17.25 23.19 5.31
CA ALA A 33 18.44 22.84 4.53
C ALA A 33 19.75 23.31 5.19
N GLY A 34 19.71 23.62 6.49
CA GLY A 34 20.84 24.16 7.23
C GLY A 34 20.94 25.71 7.15
N ALA A 35 21.71 26.31 8.05
CA ALA A 35 21.98 27.76 8.11
C ALA A 35 20.71 28.65 7.99
N GLY A 36 19.59 28.25 8.57
CA GLY A 36 18.30 28.97 8.51
C GLY A 36 17.62 28.97 7.14
N ARG A 37 18.18 28.29 6.14
CA ARG A 37 17.61 28.20 4.80
C ARG A 37 16.60 27.04 4.72
N THR A 38 15.64 27.19 3.83
CA THR A 38 14.70 26.11 3.49
C THR A 38 14.80 25.79 1.99
N ILE A 39 14.58 24.54 1.64
CA ILE A 39 14.52 24.06 0.26
C ILE A 39 13.19 23.33 0.02
N ARG A 40 12.67 23.41 -1.19
CA ARG A 40 11.48 22.63 -1.60
C ARG A 40 11.84 21.13 -1.71
N ALA A 41 10.89 20.28 -1.37
CA ALA A 41 11.07 18.83 -1.40
C ALA A 41 11.43 18.30 -2.81
N ASP A 42 10.81 18.85 -3.86
CA ASP A 42 11.12 18.49 -5.26
C ASP A 42 12.53 18.91 -5.68
N GLN A 43 12.96 20.11 -5.30
CA GLN A 43 14.32 20.60 -5.56
C GLN A 43 15.39 19.79 -4.81
N LEU A 44 15.08 19.36 -3.58
CA LEU A 44 15.97 18.49 -2.81
C LEU A 44 16.08 17.10 -3.47
N ALA A 45 14.95 16.54 -3.92
CA ALA A 45 14.93 15.26 -4.62
C ALA A 45 15.78 15.28 -5.90
N ALA A 46 15.73 16.36 -6.67
CA ALA A 46 16.51 16.53 -7.90
C ALA A 46 18.03 16.55 -7.66
N ARG A 47 18.48 16.92 -6.46
CA ARG A 47 19.91 16.98 -6.08
C ARG A 47 20.45 15.67 -5.51
N LEU A 48 19.56 14.66 -5.26
CA LEU A 48 19.99 13.41 -4.68
C LEU A 48 20.81 12.58 -5.67
N PRO A 49 21.99 12.09 -5.27
CA PRO A 49 22.79 11.22 -6.11
C PRO A 49 22.10 9.88 -6.36
N LYS A 50 22.41 9.21 -7.46
CA LYS A 50 21.81 7.91 -7.82
C LYS A 50 21.93 6.87 -6.69
N LYS A 51 23.05 6.86 -5.96
CA LYS A 51 23.31 5.96 -4.82
C LYS A 51 22.40 6.15 -3.61
N ALA A 52 21.73 7.30 -3.49
CA ALA A 52 20.77 7.56 -2.41
C ALA A 52 19.45 6.81 -2.59
N TRP A 53 19.19 6.26 -3.77
CA TRP A 53 17.95 5.58 -4.09
C TRP A 53 18.08 4.06 -3.90
N GLN A 54 17.17 3.50 -3.08
CA GLN A 54 17.10 2.08 -2.81
C GLN A 54 15.76 1.52 -3.30
N ARG A 55 15.81 0.35 -3.94
CA ARG A 55 14.60 -0.37 -4.37
C ARG A 55 14.02 -1.15 -3.20
N LEU A 56 12.87 -0.72 -2.68
CA LEU A 56 12.17 -1.39 -1.59
C LEU A 56 10.68 -1.57 -1.92
N SER A 57 10.09 -2.63 -1.37
CA SER A 57 8.66 -2.89 -1.51
C SER A 57 7.87 -2.20 -0.41
N ALA A 58 6.83 -1.46 -0.81
CA ALA A 58 5.83 -0.88 0.10
C ALA A 58 4.74 -1.90 0.53
N GLY A 59 5.05 -3.19 0.49
CA GLY A 59 4.11 -4.28 0.81
C GLY A 59 3.49 -4.94 -0.42
N LYS A 60 2.70 -5.98 -0.17
CA LYS A 60 1.94 -6.69 -1.21
C LYS A 60 0.62 -5.97 -1.48
N GLY A 61 0.27 -5.82 -2.75
CA GLY A 61 -1.07 -5.46 -3.21
C GLY A 61 -1.71 -6.62 -3.97
N ALA A 62 -2.90 -6.41 -4.53
CA ALA A 62 -3.63 -7.44 -5.28
C ALA A 62 -2.83 -8.01 -6.47
N LYS A 63 -1.95 -7.20 -7.07
CA LYS A 63 -1.08 -7.58 -8.20
C LYS A 63 0.35 -7.97 -7.80
N GLY A 64 0.63 -8.18 -6.52
CA GLY A 64 1.94 -8.55 -5.98
C GLY A 64 2.66 -7.43 -5.24
N HIS A 65 3.99 -7.53 -5.13
CA HIS A 65 4.78 -6.55 -4.43
C HIS A 65 4.80 -5.20 -5.16
N ARG A 66 4.62 -4.10 -4.40
CA ARG A 66 4.65 -2.73 -4.91
C ARG A 66 6.05 -2.17 -4.76
N TRP A 67 6.86 -2.33 -5.80
CA TRP A 67 8.24 -1.90 -5.83
C TRP A 67 8.37 -0.45 -6.29
N TYR A 68 9.11 0.34 -5.51
CA TYR A 68 9.47 1.74 -5.81
C TYR A 68 10.94 1.96 -5.50
N ASP A 69 11.50 3.03 -6.05
CA ASP A 69 12.77 3.55 -5.58
C ASP A 69 12.48 4.54 -4.46
N TRP A 70 13.19 4.41 -3.36
CA TRP A 70 13.05 5.23 -2.17
C TRP A 70 14.35 5.90 -1.81
N ALA A 71 14.26 7.16 -1.40
CA ALA A 71 15.35 7.90 -0.80
C ALA A 71 14.86 8.61 0.47
N TRP A 72 15.73 8.89 1.39
CA TRP A 72 15.42 9.68 2.56
C TRP A 72 16.52 10.68 2.86
N VAL A 73 16.16 11.79 3.47
CA VAL A 73 17.09 12.85 3.91
C VAL A 73 16.75 13.20 5.35
N THR A 74 17.77 13.20 6.21
CA THR A 74 17.62 13.69 7.58
C THR A 74 17.40 15.20 7.57
N ILE A 75 16.44 15.65 8.35
CA ILE A 75 16.04 17.06 8.43
C ILE A 75 16.22 17.53 9.85
N SER A 76 16.82 18.73 10.01
CA SER A 76 16.90 19.40 11.29
C SER A 76 15.50 19.88 11.75
N GLY A 77 15.28 19.91 13.05
CA GLY A 77 14.06 20.42 13.64
C GLY A 77 14.22 20.68 15.14
N PRO A 78 13.30 21.40 15.75
CA PRO A 78 13.34 21.68 17.19
C PRO A 78 13.08 20.43 18.01
N GLY A 79 13.72 20.33 19.18
CA GLY A 79 13.50 19.25 20.16
C GLY A 79 14.10 17.89 19.76
N PRO A 80 13.92 16.90 20.64
CA PRO A 80 14.47 15.55 20.46
C PRO A 80 13.81 14.78 19.32
N GLY A 81 14.40 13.63 18.97
CA GLY A 81 13.88 12.72 17.95
C GLY A 81 14.47 12.96 16.55
N HIS A 82 14.10 12.06 15.66
CA HIS A 82 14.63 11.94 14.30
C HIS A 82 13.59 12.35 13.27
N ARG A 83 13.97 13.24 12.36
CA ARG A 83 13.08 13.78 11.33
C ARG A 83 13.66 13.51 9.96
N TYR A 84 12.79 13.09 9.04
CA TYR A 84 13.20 12.74 7.68
C TYR A 84 12.21 13.30 6.65
N LEU A 85 12.74 13.63 5.48
CA LEU A 85 11.98 13.69 4.25
C LEU A 85 12.17 12.35 3.53
N LEU A 86 11.11 11.56 3.45
CA LEU A 86 11.07 10.31 2.70
C LEU A 86 10.51 10.58 1.32
N ILE A 87 11.19 10.12 0.28
CA ILE A 87 10.85 10.35 -1.11
C ILE A 87 10.64 9.00 -1.80
N ARG A 88 9.51 8.85 -2.45
CA ARG A 88 9.18 7.69 -3.27
C ARG A 88 9.21 8.07 -4.75
N ARG A 89 9.84 7.26 -5.58
CA ARG A 89 9.82 7.39 -7.03
C ARG A 89 9.16 6.17 -7.66
N ASN A 90 8.14 6.40 -8.47
CA ASN A 90 7.53 5.37 -9.29
C ASN A 90 8.51 4.96 -10.39
N ARG A 91 8.88 3.68 -10.45
CA ARG A 91 9.90 3.17 -11.38
C ARG A 91 9.45 3.22 -12.84
N ARG A 92 8.15 3.21 -13.11
CA ARG A 92 7.59 3.23 -14.46
C ARG A 92 7.35 4.66 -14.96
N THR A 93 6.73 5.50 -14.13
CA THR A 93 6.33 6.86 -14.54
C THR A 93 7.35 7.94 -14.13
N GLY A 94 8.29 7.64 -13.23
CA GLY A 94 9.17 8.63 -12.64
C GLY A 94 8.50 9.54 -11.61
N GLU A 95 7.20 9.42 -11.39
CA GLU A 95 6.43 10.25 -10.47
C GLU A 95 7.00 10.18 -9.05
N LEU A 96 7.14 11.36 -8.42
CA LEU A 96 7.62 11.49 -7.06
C LEU A 96 6.46 11.69 -6.07
N ALA A 97 6.60 11.11 -4.89
CA ALA A 97 5.74 11.39 -3.74
C ALA A 97 6.61 11.63 -2.50
N PHE A 98 6.18 12.56 -1.65
CA PHE A 98 6.96 13.06 -0.54
C PHE A 98 6.22 12.82 0.78
N HIS A 99 6.99 12.47 1.82
CA HIS A 99 6.45 12.25 3.16
C HIS A 99 7.36 12.90 4.19
N ARG A 100 6.76 13.64 5.10
CA ARG A 100 7.40 14.12 6.31
C ARG A 100 7.31 13.03 7.37
N CYS A 101 8.45 12.63 7.94
CA CYS A 101 8.52 11.57 8.93
C CYS A 101 9.14 12.08 10.22
N TYR A 102 8.66 11.54 11.34
CA TYR A 102 9.23 11.71 12.66
C TYR A 102 9.24 10.39 13.42
N SER A 103 10.25 10.20 14.23
CA SER A 103 10.30 9.10 15.20
C SER A 103 11.11 9.55 16.44
N PRO A 104 10.66 9.25 17.65
CA PRO A 104 11.45 9.52 18.86
C PRO A 104 12.73 8.68 18.91
N GLN A 105 12.72 7.51 18.32
CA GLN A 105 13.89 6.60 18.22
C GLN A 105 14.41 6.51 16.77
N PRO A 106 15.70 6.18 16.57
CA PRO A 106 16.23 5.92 15.23
C PRO A 106 15.45 4.82 14.51
N VAL A 107 15.14 5.05 13.24
CA VAL A 107 14.40 4.08 12.40
C VAL A 107 15.16 3.82 11.11
N THR A 108 14.90 2.66 10.51
CA THR A 108 15.46 2.30 9.20
C THR A 108 14.58 2.81 8.06
N LEU A 109 15.16 3.02 6.88
CA LEU A 109 14.42 3.32 5.67
C LEU A 109 13.33 2.28 5.39
N ALA A 110 13.64 1.00 5.59
CA ALA A 110 12.69 -0.10 5.38
C ALA A 110 11.46 0.00 6.30
N ALA A 111 11.64 0.45 7.56
CA ALA A 111 10.53 0.67 8.49
C ALA A 111 9.61 1.79 8.01
N LEU A 112 10.16 2.94 7.60
CA LEU A 112 9.40 4.05 7.05
C LEU A 112 8.63 3.66 5.77
N VAL A 113 9.25 2.91 4.89
CA VAL A 113 8.63 2.38 3.66
C VAL A 113 7.46 1.45 4.00
N LYS A 114 7.63 0.56 4.99
CA LYS A 114 6.57 -0.34 5.46
C LYS A 114 5.37 0.45 6.00
N VAL A 115 5.61 1.46 6.84
CA VAL A 115 4.55 2.32 7.39
C VAL A 115 3.81 3.06 6.27
N THR A 116 4.55 3.64 5.30
CA THR A 116 3.94 4.28 4.13
C THR A 116 3.01 3.33 3.37
N GLY A 117 3.39 2.03 3.29
CA GLY A 117 2.60 1.00 2.64
C GLY A 117 1.28 0.66 3.33
N LEU A 118 1.17 0.87 4.65
CA LEU A 118 -0.04 0.57 5.43
C LEU A 118 -1.26 1.40 5.00
N ARG A 119 -1.06 2.65 4.58
CA ARG A 119 -2.15 3.50 4.08
C ARG A 119 -2.91 2.84 2.93
N TRP A 120 -2.19 2.22 2.00
CA TRP A 120 -2.81 1.51 0.89
C TRP A 120 -3.67 0.34 1.35
N THR A 121 -3.24 -0.37 2.39
CA THR A 121 -4.03 -1.48 2.97
C THR A 121 -5.34 -0.98 3.56
N ILE A 122 -5.36 0.21 4.17
CA ILE A 122 -6.59 0.84 4.66
C ILE A 122 -7.53 1.14 3.49
N GLU A 123 -7.03 1.75 2.42
CA GLU A 123 -7.82 2.05 1.22
C GLU A 123 -8.38 0.77 0.57
N GLU A 124 -7.58 -0.30 0.46
CA GLU A 124 -8.04 -1.61 -0.03
C GLU A 124 -9.12 -2.24 0.88
N ASN A 125 -9.02 -2.05 2.20
CA ASN A 125 -10.03 -2.55 3.14
C ASN A 125 -11.34 -1.78 3.03
N PHE A 126 -11.29 -0.46 2.91
CA PHE A 126 -12.50 0.34 2.65
C PHE A 126 -13.14 -0.03 1.31
N GLN A 127 -12.35 -0.17 0.26
CA GLN A 127 -12.84 -0.59 -1.05
C GLN A 127 -13.49 -1.98 -0.99
N ALA A 128 -12.88 -2.91 -0.26
CA ALA A 128 -13.46 -4.23 -0.05
C ALA A 128 -14.74 -4.18 0.81
N GLY A 129 -14.76 -3.35 1.85
CA GLY A 129 -15.96 -3.13 2.66
C GLY A 129 -17.12 -2.58 1.84
N LYS A 130 -16.86 -1.65 0.93
CA LYS A 130 -17.85 -1.13 -0.03
C LYS A 130 -18.34 -2.23 -0.99
N GLY A 131 -17.42 -2.86 -1.71
CA GLY A 131 -17.77 -3.80 -2.77
C GLY A 131 -18.26 -5.17 -2.31
N LEU A 132 -17.96 -5.60 -1.07
CA LEU A 132 -18.34 -6.94 -0.58
C LEU A 132 -19.35 -6.92 0.56
N ALA A 133 -19.47 -5.82 1.28
CA ALA A 133 -20.33 -5.70 2.46
C ALA A 133 -21.27 -4.49 2.39
N GLY A 134 -21.32 -3.77 1.27
CA GLY A 134 -22.23 -2.65 1.06
C GLY A 134 -22.02 -1.49 2.03
N LEU A 135 -20.78 -1.21 2.43
CA LEU A 135 -20.48 -0.18 3.45
C LEU A 135 -21.01 1.22 3.07
N ASP A 136 -21.13 1.53 1.79
CA ASP A 136 -21.62 2.79 1.23
C ASP A 136 -23.06 2.70 0.66
N GLU A 137 -23.75 1.58 0.82
CA GLU A 137 -25.08 1.38 0.25
C GLU A 137 -26.23 1.85 1.18
N HIS A 138 -25.89 2.41 2.34
CA HIS A 138 -26.89 2.87 3.30
C HIS A 138 -27.60 4.14 2.82
N GLN A 139 -28.93 4.08 2.67
CA GLN A 139 -29.75 5.17 2.19
C GLN A 139 -30.71 5.76 3.23
N VAL A 140 -30.66 5.31 4.47
CA VAL A 140 -31.57 5.76 5.53
C VAL A 140 -30.99 6.93 6.30
N ARG A 141 -31.82 7.96 6.58
CA ARG A 141 -31.36 9.21 7.22
C ARG A 141 -31.19 9.14 8.73
N ARG A 142 -31.68 8.12 9.41
CA ARG A 142 -31.61 8.00 10.88
C ARG A 142 -30.20 7.59 11.32
N TRP A 143 -29.60 8.35 12.23
CA TRP A 143 -28.28 8.08 12.81
C TRP A 143 -28.14 6.66 13.35
N THR A 144 -29.10 6.19 14.15
CA THR A 144 -29.09 4.83 14.70
C THR A 144 -29.07 3.75 13.62
N SER A 145 -29.81 3.95 12.52
CA SER A 145 -29.83 3.02 11.39
C SER A 145 -28.49 3.02 10.65
N TRP A 146 -27.90 4.20 10.43
CA TRP A 146 -26.58 4.35 9.83
C TRP A 146 -25.51 3.63 10.68
N TYR A 147 -25.55 3.85 11.99
CA TYR A 147 -24.58 3.23 12.91
C TYR A 147 -24.66 1.71 12.90
N ARG A 148 -25.89 1.15 12.92
CA ARG A 148 -26.14 -0.31 12.82
C ARG A 148 -25.65 -0.86 11.48
N TRP A 149 -25.94 -0.18 10.38
CA TRP A 149 -25.52 -0.59 9.04
C TRP A 149 -24.00 -0.66 8.93
N VAL A 150 -23.33 0.45 9.26
CA VAL A 150 -21.86 0.53 9.18
C VAL A 150 -21.21 -0.54 10.05
N THR A 151 -21.73 -0.76 11.27
CA THR A 151 -21.19 -1.79 12.18
C THR A 151 -21.36 -3.20 11.59
N LEU A 152 -22.51 -3.51 11.01
CA LEU A 152 -22.76 -4.82 10.37
C LEU A 152 -21.89 -5.00 9.12
N ALA A 153 -21.78 -3.98 8.27
CA ALA A 153 -20.94 -4.02 7.08
C ALA A 153 -19.47 -4.20 7.44
N MET A 154 -18.97 -3.49 8.46
CA MET A 154 -17.60 -3.66 8.94
C MET A 154 -17.36 -5.05 9.53
N ARG A 155 -18.30 -5.60 10.28
CA ARG A 155 -18.22 -6.98 10.82
C ARG A 155 -18.22 -8.02 9.70
N ALA A 156 -19.05 -7.86 8.68
CA ALA A 156 -19.06 -8.73 7.51
C ALA A 156 -17.73 -8.68 6.75
N ALA A 157 -17.19 -7.48 6.52
CA ALA A 157 -15.88 -7.29 5.90
C ALA A 157 -14.74 -7.91 6.72
N ALA A 158 -14.77 -7.77 8.05
CA ALA A 158 -13.82 -8.38 8.97
C ALA A 158 -13.90 -9.92 8.93
N ALA A 159 -15.11 -10.50 8.96
CA ALA A 159 -15.31 -11.94 8.87
C ALA A 159 -14.75 -12.51 7.56
N LEU A 160 -15.02 -11.87 6.41
CA LEU A 160 -14.47 -12.27 5.12
C LEU A 160 -12.93 -12.17 5.10
N THR A 161 -12.38 -11.15 5.73
CA THR A 161 -10.93 -10.94 5.81
C THR A 161 -10.27 -12.00 6.68
N THR A 162 -10.87 -12.32 7.85
CA THR A 162 -10.37 -13.36 8.76
C THR A 162 -10.47 -14.74 8.10
N ALA A 163 -11.56 -15.04 7.43
CA ALA A 163 -11.72 -16.31 6.70
C ALA A 163 -10.67 -16.45 5.59
N ALA A 164 -10.39 -15.38 4.82
CA ALA A 164 -9.35 -15.39 3.81
C ALA A 164 -7.95 -15.54 4.40
N ALA A 165 -7.67 -14.91 5.53
CA ALA A 165 -6.40 -15.05 6.24
C ALA A 165 -6.19 -16.47 6.79
N SER A 166 -7.24 -17.05 7.39
CA SER A 166 -7.21 -18.43 7.92
C SER A 166 -6.98 -19.45 6.80
N GLU A 167 -7.67 -19.28 5.66
CA GLU A 167 -7.47 -20.13 4.48
C GLU A 167 -6.04 -20.02 3.91
N HIS A 168 -5.50 -18.81 3.94
CA HIS A 168 -4.12 -18.56 3.51
C HIS A 168 -3.10 -19.22 4.47
N ALA A 169 -3.35 -19.17 5.77
CA ALA A 169 -2.47 -19.74 6.79
C ALA A 169 -2.49 -21.28 6.78
N ARG A 170 -3.62 -21.92 6.48
CA ARG A 170 -3.76 -23.38 6.41
C ARG A 170 -2.86 -24.03 5.36
N GLY A 171 -2.49 -23.30 4.30
CA GLY A 171 -1.58 -23.79 3.27
C GLY A 171 -2.05 -25.03 2.47
N LEU A 172 -3.21 -25.58 2.79
CA LEU A 172 -3.81 -26.80 2.21
C LEU A 172 -4.38 -26.55 0.80
N ARG A 173 -3.55 -26.07 -0.11
CA ARG A 173 -3.96 -25.83 -1.48
C ARG A 173 -3.00 -26.50 -2.47
N PRO A 174 -3.51 -26.94 -3.63
CA PRO A 174 -2.68 -27.37 -4.75
C PRO A 174 -1.74 -26.23 -5.18
N SER A 175 -0.53 -26.56 -5.60
CA SER A 175 0.50 -25.61 -6.02
C SER A 175 0.08 -24.75 -7.23
N ASP A 176 -0.89 -25.22 -8.01
CA ASP A 176 -1.45 -24.58 -9.21
C ASP A 176 -2.61 -23.63 -8.92
N GLN A 177 -2.91 -23.35 -7.64
CA GLN A 177 -4.01 -22.46 -7.24
C GLN A 177 -3.53 -21.29 -6.40
N ILE A 178 -4.16 -20.13 -6.61
CA ILE A 178 -4.02 -19.00 -5.69
C ILE A 178 -4.92 -19.22 -4.46
N PRO A 179 -4.60 -18.60 -3.30
CA PRO A 179 -5.48 -18.62 -2.13
C PRO A 179 -6.85 -18.07 -2.45
N LEU A 180 -7.89 -18.51 -1.71
CA LEU A 180 -9.22 -17.92 -1.78
C LEU A 180 -9.16 -16.43 -1.42
N THR A 181 -9.69 -15.60 -2.29
CA THR A 181 -9.84 -14.17 -2.04
C THR A 181 -11.13 -13.89 -1.27
N ARG A 182 -11.19 -12.74 -0.58
CA ARG A 182 -12.41 -12.27 0.11
C ARG A 182 -13.65 -12.32 -0.81
N ASN A 183 -13.51 -11.91 -2.06
CA ASN A 183 -14.59 -11.93 -3.06
C ASN A 183 -15.07 -13.37 -3.33
N GLN A 184 -14.16 -14.32 -3.52
CA GLN A 184 -14.52 -15.72 -3.76
C GLN A 184 -15.22 -16.35 -2.54
N ILE A 185 -14.75 -16.03 -1.33
CA ILE A 185 -15.38 -16.49 -0.10
C ILE A 185 -16.80 -15.91 0.01
N ALA A 186 -17.01 -14.62 -0.26
CA ALA A 186 -18.33 -14.01 -0.30
C ALA A 186 -19.26 -14.70 -1.30
N HIS A 187 -18.78 -14.99 -2.53
CA HIS A 187 -19.57 -15.73 -3.52
C HIS A 187 -19.89 -17.16 -3.11
N LEU A 188 -18.96 -17.87 -2.49
CA LEU A 188 -19.22 -19.23 -1.99
C LEU A 188 -20.24 -19.21 -0.86
N LEU A 189 -20.13 -18.29 0.10
CA LEU A 189 -21.10 -18.11 1.17
C LEU A 189 -22.49 -17.76 0.62
N SER A 190 -22.58 -16.82 -0.32
CA SER A 190 -23.86 -16.47 -0.95
C SER A 190 -24.48 -17.64 -1.68
N GLY A 191 -23.69 -18.44 -2.38
CA GLY A 191 -24.16 -19.62 -3.10
C GLY A 191 -24.59 -20.77 -2.20
N THR A 192 -24.03 -20.88 -0.99
CA THR A 192 -24.32 -21.99 -0.07
C THR A 192 -25.38 -21.65 0.97
N THR A 193 -25.45 -20.37 1.40
CA THR A 193 -26.30 -19.95 2.53
C THR A 193 -27.59 -19.30 2.08
N ILE A 194 -27.54 -18.48 1.02
CA ILE A 194 -28.70 -17.68 0.57
C ILE A 194 -29.50 -18.42 -0.51
N ARG A 195 -28.86 -19.24 -1.31
CA ARG A 195 -29.47 -20.09 -2.34
C ARG A 195 -29.03 -21.52 -2.08
N PRO A 196 -29.80 -22.32 -1.37
CA PRO A 196 -29.50 -23.73 -1.20
C PRO A 196 -29.52 -24.36 -2.60
N ALA A 197 -28.33 -24.47 -3.20
CA ALA A 197 -28.19 -25.11 -4.48
C ALA A 197 -28.43 -26.61 -4.31
N ARG A 198 -29.23 -27.18 -5.19
CA ARG A 198 -29.41 -28.64 -5.26
C ARG A 198 -28.09 -29.39 -5.53
N ASP A 199 -27.11 -28.69 -6.07
CA ASP A 199 -25.77 -29.22 -6.30
C ASP A 199 -24.69 -28.18 -5.93
N HIS A 200 -24.00 -28.40 -4.82
CA HIS A 200 -22.87 -27.59 -4.35
C HIS A 200 -21.58 -27.87 -5.14
N SER A 201 -21.54 -28.89 -5.98
CA SER A 201 -20.36 -29.27 -6.73
C SER A 201 -19.98 -28.23 -7.79
N HIS A 202 -20.95 -27.61 -8.42
CA HIS A 202 -20.74 -26.63 -9.49
C HIS A 202 -20.04 -25.35 -9.02
N PRO A 203 -20.49 -24.65 -7.95
CA PRO A 203 -19.78 -23.48 -7.43
C PRO A 203 -18.33 -23.79 -7.01
N MET A 204 -18.10 -24.96 -6.42
CA MET A 204 -16.78 -25.39 -5.98
C MET A 204 -15.86 -25.72 -7.17
N ARG A 205 -16.34 -26.39 -8.22
CA ARG A 205 -15.60 -26.65 -9.46
C ARG A 205 -15.23 -25.33 -10.15
N TRP A 206 -16.19 -24.42 -10.28
CA TRP A 206 -15.98 -23.09 -10.85
C TRP A 206 -14.93 -22.29 -10.08
N SER A 207 -14.99 -22.28 -8.75
CA SER A 207 -13.98 -21.62 -7.90
C SER A 207 -12.58 -22.20 -8.13
N ARG A 208 -12.44 -23.53 -8.17
CA ARG A 208 -11.13 -24.20 -8.46
C ARG A 208 -10.60 -23.83 -9.83
N TRP A 209 -11.44 -23.90 -10.87
CA TRP A 209 -11.06 -23.53 -12.24
C TRP A 209 -10.59 -22.07 -12.32
N ARG A 210 -11.34 -21.15 -11.75
CA ARG A 210 -11.01 -19.71 -11.72
C ARG A 210 -9.68 -19.44 -11.02
N ARG A 211 -9.41 -20.07 -9.89
CA ARG A 211 -8.15 -19.92 -9.14
C ARG A 211 -6.94 -20.43 -9.91
N ARG A 212 -7.09 -21.52 -10.69
CA ARG A 212 -6.04 -22.00 -11.60
C ARG A 212 -5.75 -21.02 -12.73
N HIS A 213 -6.78 -20.46 -13.34
CA HIS A 213 -6.62 -19.43 -14.36
C HIS A 213 -5.94 -18.18 -13.83
N GLN A 214 -6.37 -17.70 -12.68
CA GLN A 214 -5.76 -16.55 -12.02
C GLN A 214 -4.30 -16.82 -11.62
N HIS A 215 -3.96 -18.01 -11.19
CA HIS A 215 -2.59 -18.42 -10.92
C HIS A 215 -1.71 -18.32 -12.17
N ARG A 216 -2.15 -18.89 -13.29
CA ARG A 216 -1.43 -18.82 -14.58
C ARG A 216 -1.23 -17.38 -15.03
N ALA A 217 -2.30 -16.58 -15.04
CA ALA A 217 -2.23 -15.18 -15.43
C ALA A 217 -1.24 -14.38 -14.55
N ARG A 218 -1.24 -14.64 -13.24
CA ARG A 218 -0.32 -14.04 -12.30
C ARG A 218 1.13 -14.42 -12.58
N THR A 219 1.41 -15.70 -12.83
CA THR A 219 2.75 -16.20 -13.17
C THR A 219 3.26 -15.55 -14.45
N CYS A 220 2.46 -15.52 -15.53
CA CYS A 220 2.82 -14.85 -16.77
C CYS A 220 3.08 -13.35 -16.58
N HIS A 221 2.26 -12.67 -15.77
CA HIS A 221 2.46 -11.25 -15.49
C HIS A 221 3.78 -10.97 -14.76
N TYR A 222 4.14 -11.79 -13.78
CA TYR A 222 5.42 -11.64 -13.08
C TYR A 222 6.61 -11.94 -13.97
N GLN A 223 6.52 -12.95 -14.82
CA GLN A 223 7.58 -13.27 -15.79
C GLN A 223 7.81 -12.09 -16.73
N ARG A 224 6.74 -11.47 -17.27
CA ARG A 224 6.83 -10.26 -18.11
C ARG A 224 7.46 -9.09 -17.37
N GLN A 225 7.00 -8.78 -16.15
CA GLN A 225 7.58 -7.70 -15.35
C GLN A 225 9.07 -7.92 -15.07
N THR A 226 9.47 -9.15 -14.77
CA THR A 226 10.88 -9.49 -14.54
C THR A 226 11.71 -9.34 -15.82
N ALA A 227 11.17 -9.75 -16.96
CA ALA A 227 11.84 -9.58 -18.25
C ALA A 227 11.98 -8.10 -18.64
N GLU A 228 10.92 -7.31 -18.49
CA GLU A 228 10.96 -5.86 -18.73
C GLU A 228 11.94 -5.12 -17.80
N ASP A 229 12.00 -5.51 -16.53
CA ASP A 229 12.94 -4.95 -15.55
C ASP A 229 14.39 -5.31 -15.92
N ARG A 230 14.67 -6.53 -16.40
CA ARG A 230 15.99 -6.95 -16.87
C ARG A 230 16.40 -6.15 -18.12
N ALA A 231 15.57 -6.12 -19.14
CA ALA A 231 15.84 -5.39 -20.37
C ALA A 231 16.11 -3.89 -20.10
N ARG A 232 15.37 -3.28 -19.19
CA ARG A 232 15.58 -1.89 -18.79
C ARG A 232 16.90 -1.68 -18.04
N ASN A 233 17.32 -2.63 -17.21
CA ASN A 233 18.59 -2.56 -16.50
C ASN A 233 19.76 -2.76 -17.48
N ASP A 234 19.63 -3.67 -18.44
CA ASP A 234 20.66 -3.92 -19.45
C ASP A 234 20.88 -2.69 -20.34
N LEU A 235 19.82 -2.06 -20.86
CA LEU A 235 19.90 -0.80 -21.61
C LEU A 235 20.55 0.32 -20.80
N ARG A 236 20.30 0.36 -19.48
CA ARG A 236 20.91 1.37 -18.61
C ARG A 236 22.39 1.13 -18.38
N LEU A 237 22.83 -0.11 -18.32
CA LEU A 237 24.24 -0.48 -18.21
C LEU A 237 24.97 -0.16 -19.51
N GLU A 238 24.41 -0.50 -20.67
CA GLU A 238 24.96 -0.17 -21.99
C GLU A 238 25.13 1.35 -22.17
N TYR A 239 24.13 2.15 -21.79
CA TYR A 239 24.24 3.61 -21.84
C TYR A 239 25.34 4.16 -20.93
N GLN A 240 25.57 3.54 -19.77
CA GLN A 240 26.64 3.96 -18.85
C GLN A 240 28.05 3.63 -19.37
N VAL A 241 28.18 2.50 -20.09
CA VAL A 241 29.47 2.08 -20.70
C VAL A 241 29.84 2.97 -21.89
N GLN A 242 28.86 3.41 -22.68
CA GLN A 242 29.10 4.26 -23.86
C GLN A 242 29.44 5.73 -23.51
N HIS A 243 29.24 6.17 -22.25
CA HIS A 243 29.39 7.55 -21.82
C HIS A 243 30.44 7.69 -20.68
N GLN A 244 31.30 6.70 -20.49
CA GLN A 244 32.57 6.78 -19.74
C GLN A 244 33.77 6.89 -20.67
#